data_d188c93acd9d0f4140d924b7ab0c04eb
#
_entry.id   d188c93acd9d0f4140d924b7ab0c04eb
#
_cell.length_a   1.000
_cell.length_b   1.000
_cell.length_c   1.000
_cell.angle_alpha   90.00
_cell.angle_beta   90.00
_cell.angle_gamma   90.00
#
_symmetry.space_group_name_H-M   'P 1'
#
loop_
_entity.id
_entity.type
_entity.pdbx_description
1 polymer ?
#
loop_
_entity_poly.entity_id
_entity_poly.type
_entity_poly.pdbx_seq_one_letter_code
_entity_poly.pdbx_strand_id
1 'polypeptide(L)'
;MNKKIVVLIIFAIFFMLIGIGFLLYPKISNYFYEKDVQKQKDEFIVKIEKIESEAEATNNEEKNNILDELYNLLKQENENLYKNHQSNLTDPFSYEQSAIDLSKYGISNNTIGFLRIPKMEIEVPILLGANKANMLKGAVHLTETSYPIGGENTNSVIAAHRGYGKATLFRHIEKLEKGDRIYIQNFREELVYEVYEIKIILPTEVGELLIEDGKDIITLLSCHPYRINSHRYVVKAQRVVE
;
A
#
# COMPACT_ATOMS: atom_id res chain seq x y z
N MET A 1 -47.09 20.64 28.83
CA MET A 1 -46.11 19.57 28.91
C MET A 1 -45.21 19.84 30.11
N ASN A 2 -44.97 18.86 30.99
CA ASN A 2 -44.20 19.04 32.22
C ASN A 2 -42.75 19.40 31.83
N LYS A 3 -42.18 20.51 32.39
CA LYS A 3 -40.81 20.95 32.12
C LYS A 3 -39.75 19.83 32.24
N LYS A 4 -39.93 18.91 33.19
CA LYS A 4 -39.06 17.74 33.38
C LYS A 4 -39.11 16.76 32.18
N ILE A 5 -40.27 16.58 31.54
CA ILE A 5 -40.45 15.71 30.38
C ILE A 5 -39.76 16.34 29.17
N VAL A 6 -39.88 17.66 28.98
CA VAL A 6 -39.20 18.37 27.89
C VAL A 6 -37.66 18.23 28.01
N VAL A 7 -37.14 18.41 29.20
CA VAL A 7 -35.68 18.25 29.47
C VAL A 7 -35.21 16.81 29.17
N LEU A 8 -35.99 15.81 29.60
CA LEU A 8 -35.66 14.40 29.28
C LEU A 8 -35.65 14.10 27.78
N ILE A 9 -36.62 14.66 27.04
CA ILE A 9 -36.67 14.51 25.57
C ILE A 9 -35.45 15.16 24.92
N ILE A 10 -35.06 16.37 25.35
CA ILE A 10 -33.84 17.04 24.83
C ILE A 10 -32.59 16.19 25.07
N PHE A 11 -32.43 15.65 26.28
CA PHE A 11 -31.31 14.75 26.58
C PHE A 11 -31.34 13.48 25.72
N ALA A 12 -32.49 12.86 25.54
CA ALA A 12 -32.63 11.68 24.68
C ALA A 12 -32.25 11.97 23.23
N ILE A 13 -32.71 13.09 22.68
CA ILE A 13 -32.34 13.53 21.31
C ILE A 13 -30.84 13.79 21.22
N PHE A 14 -30.27 14.47 22.21
CA PHE A 14 -28.82 14.75 22.25
C PHE A 14 -27.98 13.48 22.25
N PHE A 15 -28.30 12.49 23.11
CA PHE A 15 -27.59 11.22 23.13
C PHE A 15 -27.82 10.40 21.86
N MET A 16 -29.01 10.47 21.26
CA MET A 16 -29.31 9.85 19.97
C MET A 16 -28.44 10.42 18.85
N LEU A 17 -28.28 11.75 18.79
CA LEU A 17 -27.42 12.42 17.79
C LEU A 17 -25.95 12.05 17.98
N ILE A 18 -25.46 11.97 19.22
CA ILE A 18 -24.12 11.49 19.52
C ILE A 18 -23.95 10.06 19.01
N GLY A 19 -24.89 9.17 19.30
CA GLY A 19 -24.86 7.77 18.85
C GLY A 19 -24.81 7.65 17.33
N ILE A 20 -25.64 8.43 16.62
CA ILE A 20 -25.61 8.50 15.15
C ILE A 20 -24.24 9.01 14.65
N GLY A 21 -23.68 10.04 15.30
CA GLY A 21 -22.35 10.57 14.99
C GLY A 21 -21.28 9.50 15.09
N PHE A 22 -21.26 8.68 16.14
CA PHE A 22 -20.33 7.57 16.28
C PHE A 22 -20.49 6.48 15.22
N LEU A 23 -21.73 6.18 14.81
CA LEU A 23 -22.00 5.20 13.75
C LEU A 23 -21.58 5.69 12.36
N LEU A 24 -21.73 6.98 12.10
CA LEU A 24 -21.39 7.58 10.80
C LEU A 24 -19.91 7.92 10.68
N TYR A 25 -19.22 8.19 11.80
CA TYR A 25 -17.83 8.63 11.82
C TYR A 25 -16.89 7.78 10.94
N PRO A 26 -16.89 6.43 11.01
CA PRO A 26 -15.99 5.63 10.18
C PRO A 26 -16.24 5.79 8.68
N LYS A 27 -17.51 5.89 8.27
CA LYS A 27 -17.89 6.08 6.85
C LYS A 27 -17.46 7.44 6.34
N ILE A 28 -17.74 8.48 7.11
CA ILE A 28 -17.37 9.87 6.76
C ILE A 28 -15.85 10.00 6.70
N SER A 29 -15.13 9.45 7.69
CA SER A 29 -13.68 9.49 7.74
C SER A 29 -13.05 8.76 6.55
N ASN A 30 -13.55 7.57 6.20
CA ASN A 30 -13.07 6.82 5.04
C ASN A 30 -13.33 7.56 3.72
N TYR A 31 -14.49 8.20 3.57
CA TYR A 31 -14.79 9.03 2.40
C TYR A 31 -13.79 10.19 2.21
N PHE A 32 -13.44 10.89 3.30
CA PHE A 32 -12.42 11.95 3.22
C PHE A 32 -11.03 11.39 2.93
N TYR A 33 -10.70 10.22 3.49
CA TYR A 33 -9.46 9.54 3.20
C TYR A 33 -9.36 9.16 1.71
N GLU A 34 -10.40 8.55 1.14
CA GLU A 34 -10.43 8.19 -0.29
C GLU A 34 -10.27 9.42 -1.20
N LYS A 35 -10.94 10.54 -0.87
CA LYS A 35 -10.76 11.80 -1.62
C LYS A 35 -9.33 12.33 -1.53
N ASP A 36 -8.71 12.26 -0.36
CA ASP A 36 -7.31 12.67 -0.17
C ASP A 36 -6.36 11.77 -0.97
N VAL A 37 -6.58 10.46 -0.97
CA VAL A 37 -5.81 9.51 -1.77
C VAL A 37 -5.95 9.80 -3.26
N GLN A 38 -7.17 10.05 -3.76
CA GLN A 38 -7.38 10.39 -5.16
C GLN A 38 -6.61 11.65 -5.55
N LYS A 39 -6.67 12.69 -4.72
CA LYS A 39 -5.90 13.92 -4.93
C LYS A 39 -4.40 13.66 -4.96
N GLN A 40 -3.88 12.86 -4.02
CA GLN A 40 -2.45 12.47 -3.98
C GLN A 40 -2.04 11.72 -5.25
N LYS A 41 -2.91 10.83 -5.77
CA LYS A 41 -2.67 10.09 -7.00
C LYS A 41 -2.61 11.02 -8.20
N ASP A 42 -3.58 11.92 -8.34
CA ASP A 42 -3.62 12.88 -9.43
C ASP A 42 -2.37 13.79 -9.42
N GLU A 43 -1.98 14.28 -8.23
CA GLU A 43 -0.76 15.07 -8.05
C GLU A 43 0.52 14.26 -8.39
N PHE A 44 0.55 12.97 -8.04
CA PHE A 44 1.65 12.07 -8.37
C PHE A 44 1.78 11.89 -9.87
N ILE A 45 0.68 11.56 -10.58
CA ILE A 45 0.67 11.36 -12.03
C ILE A 45 1.11 12.63 -12.76
N VAL A 46 0.49 13.79 -12.46
CA VAL A 46 0.84 15.07 -13.06
C VAL A 46 2.34 15.40 -12.86
N LYS A 47 2.88 15.05 -11.69
CA LYS A 47 4.29 15.31 -11.39
C LYS A 47 5.22 14.41 -12.19
N ILE A 48 4.87 13.12 -12.35
CA ILE A 48 5.63 12.19 -13.19
C ILE A 48 5.62 12.66 -14.65
N GLU A 49 4.45 12.96 -15.20
CA GLU A 49 4.30 13.48 -16.57
C GLU A 49 5.12 14.77 -16.80
N LYS A 50 5.16 15.65 -15.79
CA LYS A 50 5.96 16.85 -15.84
C LYS A 50 7.47 16.55 -15.90
N ILE A 51 7.96 15.62 -15.07
CA ILE A 51 9.38 15.21 -15.06
C ILE A 51 9.75 14.61 -16.42
N GLU A 52 8.89 13.76 -16.99
CA GLU A 52 9.10 13.15 -18.31
C GLU A 52 9.13 14.20 -19.41
N SER A 53 8.16 15.12 -19.45
CA SER A 53 8.11 16.17 -20.46
C SER A 53 9.29 17.14 -20.40
N GLU A 54 9.78 17.46 -19.20
CA GLU A 54 10.98 18.30 -19.00
C GLU A 54 12.25 17.57 -19.48
N ALA A 55 12.33 16.25 -19.32
CA ALA A 55 13.43 15.43 -19.82
C ALA A 55 13.46 15.39 -21.36
N GLU A 56 12.30 15.19 -22.00
CA GLU A 56 12.16 15.20 -23.46
C GLU A 56 12.49 16.56 -24.10
N ALA A 57 12.08 17.65 -23.46
CA ALA A 57 12.33 19.01 -23.96
C ALA A 57 13.80 19.41 -23.92
N THR A 58 14.63 18.75 -23.15
CA THR A 58 16.05 19.12 -22.93
C THR A 58 16.98 18.33 -23.83
N ASN A 59 16.71 18.08 -25.06
CA ASN A 59 17.54 17.53 -26.20
C ASN A 59 19.03 17.19 -25.89
N ASN A 60 19.39 16.87 -24.67
CA ASN A 60 20.72 16.51 -24.22
C ASN A 60 20.76 14.98 -24.01
N GLU A 61 21.42 14.29 -24.93
CA GLU A 61 21.72 12.83 -24.81
C GLU A 61 22.47 12.46 -23.51
N GLU A 62 22.96 13.44 -22.75
CA GLU A 62 23.67 13.26 -21.47
C GLU A 62 22.78 13.39 -20.22
N LYS A 63 21.53 13.87 -20.32
CA LYS A 63 20.61 13.88 -19.17
C LYS A 63 19.75 12.63 -19.21
N ASN A 64 20.24 11.56 -18.62
CA ASN A 64 19.40 10.44 -18.21
C ASN A 64 18.14 10.98 -17.52
N ASN A 65 16.97 10.54 -17.97
CA ASN A 65 15.73 10.86 -17.27
C ASN A 65 15.88 10.42 -15.81
N ILE A 66 15.69 11.32 -14.87
CA ILE A 66 15.84 11.04 -13.43
C ILE A 66 14.96 9.87 -12.97
N LEU A 67 13.85 9.62 -13.65
CA LEU A 67 12.98 8.45 -13.41
C LEU A 67 13.61 7.16 -13.93
N ASP A 68 14.39 7.22 -15.03
CA ASP A 68 15.15 6.05 -15.51
C ASP A 68 16.30 5.72 -14.56
N GLU A 69 16.96 6.72 -13.99
CA GLU A 69 17.95 6.51 -12.93
C GLU A 69 17.33 5.82 -11.72
N LEU A 70 16.17 6.29 -11.26
CA LEU A 70 15.43 5.66 -10.17
C LEU A 70 15.05 4.22 -10.54
N TYR A 71 14.49 3.99 -11.72
CA TYR A 71 14.09 2.66 -12.16
C TYR A 71 15.28 1.68 -12.18
N ASN A 72 16.41 2.11 -12.74
CA ASN A 72 17.62 1.29 -12.80
C ASN A 72 18.18 0.99 -11.40
N LEU A 73 18.15 1.98 -10.50
CA LEU A 73 18.53 1.76 -9.10
C LEU A 73 17.63 0.70 -8.44
N LEU A 74 16.31 0.84 -8.55
CA LEU A 74 15.36 -0.09 -7.95
C LEU A 74 15.49 -1.50 -8.55
N LYS A 75 15.74 -1.59 -9.86
CA LYS A 75 16.00 -2.87 -10.53
C LYS A 75 17.28 -3.53 -10.03
N GLN A 76 18.35 -2.77 -9.88
CA GLN A 76 19.61 -3.26 -9.31
C GLN A 76 19.42 -3.76 -7.88
N GLU A 77 18.67 -3.03 -7.05
CA GLU A 77 18.34 -3.46 -5.70
C GLU A 77 17.51 -4.75 -5.68
N ASN A 78 16.53 -4.90 -6.57
CA ASN A 78 15.77 -6.15 -6.71
C ASN A 78 16.68 -7.33 -7.07
N GLU A 79 17.62 -7.13 -8.00
CA GLU A 79 18.62 -8.16 -8.37
C GLU A 79 19.54 -8.50 -7.19
N ASN A 80 19.94 -7.50 -6.40
CA ASN A 80 20.78 -7.70 -5.21
C ASN A 80 20.03 -8.50 -4.14
N LEU A 81 18.76 -8.17 -3.88
CA LEU A 81 17.90 -8.90 -2.93
C LEU A 81 17.76 -10.37 -3.33
N TYR A 82 17.53 -10.65 -4.62
CA TYR A 82 17.47 -12.02 -5.13
C TYR A 82 18.79 -12.77 -4.93
N LYS A 83 19.92 -12.18 -5.34
CA LYS A 83 21.26 -12.79 -5.19
C LYS A 83 21.65 -13.07 -3.74
N ASN A 84 21.22 -12.21 -2.82
CA ASN A 84 21.53 -12.32 -1.38
C ASN A 84 20.48 -13.12 -0.60
N HIS A 85 19.49 -13.73 -1.30
CA HIS A 85 18.42 -14.55 -0.70
C HIS A 85 17.66 -13.85 0.43
N GLN A 86 17.54 -12.52 0.39
CA GLN A 86 16.79 -11.72 1.36
C GLN A 86 17.11 -12.07 2.83
N SER A 87 18.40 -12.29 3.13
CA SER A 87 18.87 -12.81 4.42
C SER A 87 18.51 -11.94 5.63
N ASN A 88 18.16 -10.68 5.42
CA ASN A 88 17.82 -9.71 6.47
C ASN A 88 16.31 -9.53 6.65
N LEU A 89 15.48 -10.32 5.95
CA LEU A 89 14.03 -10.17 6.02
C LEU A 89 13.49 -10.48 7.43
N THR A 90 12.75 -9.55 7.99
CA THR A 90 12.14 -9.64 9.31
C THR A 90 10.62 -9.45 9.25
N ASP A 91 9.90 -9.61 10.37
CA ASP A 91 8.47 -9.30 10.42
C ASP A 91 8.25 -7.81 10.07
N PRO A 92 7.39 -7.51 9.07
CA PRO A 92 7.12 -6.15 8.57
C PRO A 92 6.67 -5.16 9.65
N PHE A 93 6.13 -5.64 10.74
CA PHE A 93 5.69 -4.79 11.84
C PHE A 93 6.81 -4.44 12.83
N SER A 94 8.07 -4.81 12.52
CA SER A 94 9.27 -4.34 13.25
C SER A 94 9.66 -2.87 12.97
N TYR A 95 8.97 -2.21 12.03
CA TYR A 95 9.12 -0.79 11.68
C TYR A 95 10.51 -0.42 11.13
N GLU A 96 10.76 -0.74 9.89
CA GLU A 96 11.99 -0.39 9.19
C GLU A 96 11.85 0.86 8.32
N GLN A 97 12.97 1.56 8.13
CA GLN A 97 13.07 2.71 7.24
C GLN A 97 13.61 2.28 5.89
N SER A 98 13.09 2.85 4.80
CA SER A 98 13.69 2.66 3.48
C SER A 98 15.05 3.36 3.41
N ALA A 99 16.01 2.69 2.75
CA ALA A 99 17.30 3.30 2.42
C ALA A 99 17.20 4.30 1.26
N ILE A 100 16.15 4.22 0.43
CA ILE A 100 15.97 5.05 -0.76
C ILE A 100 15.11 6.27 -0.41
N ASP A 101 15.65 7.45 -0.72
CA ASP A 101 14.99 8.73 -0.60
C ASP A 101 14.42 9.17 -1.97
N LEU A 102 13.12 8.98 -2.17
CA LEU A 102 12.43 9.31 -3.42
C LEU A 102 12.40 10.82 -3.70
N SER A 103 12.64 11.68 -2.71
CA SER A 103 12.65 13.14 -2.91
C SER A 103 13.77 13.58 -3.85
N LYS A 104 14.88 12.85 -3.89
CA LYS A 104 16.00 13.07 -4.83
C LYS A 104 15.60 12.90 -6.29
N TYR A 105 14.56 12.14 -6.55
CA TYR A 105 13.98 11.86 -7.87
C TYR A 105 12.71 12.68 -8.13
N GLY A 106 12.48 13.70 -7.32
CA GLY A 106 11.32 14.56 -7.47
C GLY A 106 10.01 13.97 -6.94
N ILE A 107 9.99 12.77 -6.36
CA ILE A 107 8.80 12.11 -5.82
C ILE A 107 8.64 12.47 -4.35
N SER A 108 7.49 13.06 -4.01
CA SER A 108 7.20 13.54 -2.65
C SER A 108 6.65 12.44 -1.75
N ASN A 109 6.77 12.62 -0.43
CA ASN A 109 6.09 11.81 0.58
C ASN A 109 6.46 10.33 0.61
N ASN A 110 7.59 9.90 0.04
CA ASN A 110 7.99 8.49 -0.10
C ASN A 110 6.94 7.59 -0.77
N THR A 111 6.04 8.15 -1.57
CA THR A 111 5.02 7.39 -2.31
C THR A 111 5.63 6.86 -3.59
N ILE A 112 5.83 5.53 -3.68
CA ILE A 112 6.38 4.89 -4.88
C ILE A 112 5.31 4.55 -5.93
N GLY A 113 4.05 4.53 -5.52
CA GLY A 113 2.92 4.21 -6.37
C GLY A 113 1.62 4.08 -5.60
N PHE A 114 0.61 3.53 -6.27
CA PHE A 114 -0.73 3.33 -5.72
C PHE A 114 -1.18 1.90 -5.95
N LEU A 115 -1.75 1.28 -4.91
CA LEU A 115 -2.32 -0.05 -4.93
C LEU A 115 -3.84 0.06 -5.05
N ARG A 116 -4.41 -0.54 -6.10
CA ARG A 116 -5.84 -0.62 -6.31
C ARG A 116 -6.30 -2.08 -6.27
N ILE A 117 -7.31 -2.37 -5.45
CA ILE A 117 -7.89 -3.71 -5.29
C ILE A 117 -9.41 -3.62 -5.43
N PRO A 118 -9.96 -3.84 -6.64
CA PRO A 118 -11.40 -3.68 -6.92
C PRO A 118 -12.30 -4.51 -6.01
N LYS A 119 -11.95 -5.76 -5.73
CA LYS A 119 -12.71 -6.66 -4.85
C LYS A 119 -12.87 -6.12 -3.42
N MET A 120 -11.92 -5.33 -2.98
CA MET A 120 -11.95 -4.69 -1.66
C MET A 120 -12.48 -3.26 -1.70
N GLU A 121 -12.73 -2.72 -2.90
CA GLU A 121 -13.14 -1.32 -3.12
C GLU A 121 -12.16 -0.32 -2.51
N ILE A 122 -10.84 -0.57 -2.66
CA ILE A 122 -9.80 0.31 -2.13
C ILE A 122 -8.84 0.76 -3.22
N GLU A 123 -8.37 1.99 -3.05
CA GLU A 123 -7.15 2.53 -3.66
C GLU A 123 -6.35 3.24 -2.58
N VAL A 124 -5.07 2.92 -2.44
CA VAL A 124 -4.22 3.44 -1.35
C VAL A 124 -2.81 3.70 -1.86
N PRO A 125 -2.11 4.72 -1.34
CA PRO A 125 -0.70 4.94 -1.67
C PRO A 125 0.16 3.80 -1.12
N ILE A 126 1.23 3.47 -1.85
CA ILE A 126 2.32 2.59 -1.40
C ILE A 126 3.48 3.49 -0.99
N LEU A 127 3.83 3.48 0.29
CA LEU A 127 4.94 4.27 0.82
C LEU A 127 6.16 3.37 1.07
N LEU A 128 7.34 3.84 0.76
CA LEU A 128 8.58 3.14 1.08
C LEU A 128 8.89 3.19 2.58
N GLY A 129 9.19 2.02 3.14
CA GLY A 129 9.53 1.83 4.56
C GLY A 129 8.30 1.62 5.45
N ALA A 130 8.32 0.50 6.16
CA ALA A 130 7.24 0.05 7.05
C ALA A 130 7.29 0.75 8.41
N ASN A 131 7.46 2.08 8.46
CA ASN A 131 7.44 2.82 9.71
C ASN A 131 6.02 3.20 10.15
N LYS A 132 5.85 3.51 11.42
CA LYS A 132 4.55 3.82 12.02
C LYS A 132 3.83 4.99 11.34
N ALA A 133 4.56 6.02 10.93
CA ALA A 133 3.98 7.19 10.28
C ALA A 133 3.41 6.87 8.89
N ASN A 134 4.14 6.06 8.10
CA ASN A 134 3.71 5.61 6.78
C ASN A 134 2.50 4.68 6.88
N MET A 135 2.52 3.72 7.80
CA MET A 135 1.42 2.76 8.00
C MET A 135 0.09 3.43 8.39
N LEU A 136 0.12 4.65 8.96
CA LEU A 136 -1.08 5.43 9.25
C LEU A 136 -1.63 6.17 8.02
N LYS A 137 -0.84 6.31 6.95
CA LYS A 137 -1.20 7.03 5.73
C LYS A 137 -1.70 6.10 4.62
N GLY A 138 -1.16 4.88 4.52
CA GLY A 138 -1.48 3.96 3.43
C GLY A 138 -0.93 2.57 3.63
N ALA A 139 -0.74 1.85 2.52
CA ALA A 139 0.03 0.63 2.48
C ALA A 139 1.53 0.98 2.45
N VAL A 140 2.37 0.08 2.95
CA VAL A 140 3.82 0.27 3.00
C VAL A 140 4.53 -0.86 2.28
N HIS A 141 5.56 -0.52 1.53
CA HIS A 141 6.50 -1.48 1.01
C HIS A 141 7.44 -1.95 2.14
N LEU A 142 7.58 -3.25 2.27
CA LEU A 142 8.45 -3.86 3.25
C LEU A 142 9.90 -3.78 2.78
N THR A 143 10.75 -3.16 3.58
CA THR A 143 12.19 -3.17 3.38
C THR A 143 12.70 -4.62 3.26
N GLU A 144 13.79 -4.90 2.56
CA GLU A 144 14.30 -6.24 2.29
C GLU A 144 13.38 -7.13 1.42
N THR A 145 12.38 -6.54 0.75
CA THR A 145 11.63 -7.19 -0.33
C THR A 145 11.74 -6.39 -1.63
N SER A 146 11.40 -7.01 -2.76
CA SER A 146 11.54 -6.36 -4.06
C SER A 146 10.68 -5.09 -4.15
N TYR A 147 11.24 -4.02 -4.72
CA TYR A 147 10.48 -2.80 -5.00
C TYR A 147 9.37 -3.08 -6.04
N PRO A 148 8.23 -2.38 -5.95
CA PRO A 148 7.04 -2.67 -6.77
C PRO A 148 7.14 -2.11 -8.19
N ILE A 149 8.19 -2.50 -8.91
CA ILE A 149 8.44 -2.15 -10.32
C ILE A 149 8.29 -3.34 -11.26
N GLY A 150 7.89 -4.51 -10.73
CA GLY A 150 7.81 -5.76 -11.47
C GLY A 150 9.17 -6.36 -11.82
N GLY A 151 9.14 -7.46 -12.55
CA GLY A 151 10.31 -8.15 -13.07
C GLY A 151 10.43 -9.59 -12.57
N GLU A 152 11.11 -10.42 -13.35
CA GLU A 152 11.37 -11.81 -12.99
C GLU A 152 12.22 -11.90 -11.72
N ASN A 153 11.98 -12.92 -10.92
CA ASN A 153 12.64 -13.12 -9.62
C ASN A 153 12.40 -11.96 -8.63
N THR A 154 11.15 -11.48 -8.56
CA THR A 154 10.74 -10.44 -7.62
C THR A 154 9.55 -10.88 -6.77
N ASN A 155 9.52 -10.43 -5.52
CA ASN A 155 8.35 -10.46 -4.65
C ASN A 155 8.29 -9.15 -3.85
N SER A 156 7.40 -8.25 -4.27
CA SER A 156 7.17 -7.00 -3.54
C SER A 156 6.14 -7.22 -2.43
N VAL A 157 6.58 -7.15 -1.18
CA VAL A 157 5.68 -7.30 -0.03
C VAL A 157 5.10 -5.94 0.39
N ILE A 158 3.78 -5.85 0.33
CA ILE A 158 3.02 -4.64 0.64
C ILE A 158 2.16 -4.91 1.87
N ALA A 159 2.47 -4.25 2.96
CA ALA A 159 1.77 -4.42 4.22
C ALA A 159 0.84 -3.24 4.51
N ALA A 160 -0.30 -3.51 5.15
CA ALA A 160 -1.17 -2.46 5.67
C ALA A 160 -1.93 -2.94 6.91
N HIS A 161 -2.36 -1.97 7.73
CA HIS A 161 -3.21 -2.24 8.87
C HIS A 161 -4.52 -2.91 8.45
N ARG A 162 -5.01 -3.80 9.29
CA ARG A 162 -6.30 -4.43 9.12
C ARG A 162 -7.46 -3.50 9.51
N GLY A 163 -7.46 -2.30 8.94
CA GLY A 163 -8.35 -1.19 9.28
C GLY A 163 -7.78 -0.32 10.40
N TYR A 164 -7.77 0.95 10.12
CA TYR A 164 -7.43 2.02 11.03
C TYR A 164 -8.65 2.95 11.13
N GLY A 165 -8.95 3.53 12.28
CA GLY A 165 -10.18 4.28 12.51
C GLY A 165 -10.54 5.36 11.48
N LYS A 166 -9.58 5.81 10.68
CA LYS A 166 -9.76 6.80 9.60
C LYS A 166 -9.84 6.21 8.21
N ALA A 167 -9.35 4.97 7.99
CA ALA A 167 -9.25 4.34 6.67
C ALA A 167 -9.51 2.83 6.74
N THR A 168 -10.11 2.30 5.69
CA THR A 168 -10.44 0.88 5.59
C THR A 168 -9.19 0.03 5.39
N LEU A 169 -8.20 0.51 4.59
CA LEU A 169 -6.96 -0.21 4.27
C LEU A 169 -7.22 -1.70 3.96
N PHE A 170 -6.47 -2.63 4.60
CA PHE A 170 -6.64 -4.08 4.39
C PHE A 170 -7.67 -4.72 5.31
N ARG A 171 -8.65 -3.98 5.81
CA ARG A 171 -9.71 -4.50 6.69
C ARG A 171 -10.43 -5.71 6.10
N HIS A 172 -10.63 -5.70 4.80
CA HIS A 172 -11.40 -6.70 4.05
C HIS A 172 -10.52 -7.62 3.19
N ILE A 173 -9.23 -7.77 3.53
CA ILE A 173 -8.30 -8.63 2.77
C ILE A 173 -8.79 -10.08 2.63
N GLU A 174 -9.61 -10.55 3.57
CA GLU A 174 -10.24 -11.89 3.52
C GLU A 174 -11.30 -12.04 2.42
N LYS A 175 -11.73 -10.96 1.77
CA LYS A 175 -12.63 -11.04 0.61
C LYS A 175 -11.90 -11.49 -0.65
N LEU A 176 -10.56 -11.42 -0.67
CA LEU A 176 -9.78 -11.83 -1.82
C LEU A 176 -9.82 -13.34 -2.00
N GLU A 177 -9.99 -13.74 -3.25
CA GLU A 177 -10.03 -15.12 -3.72
C GLU A 177 -9.03 -15.31 -4.86
N LYS A 178 -8.67 -16.56 -5.17
CA LYS A 178 -7.83 -16.86 -6.35
C LYS A 178 -8.55 -16.41 -7.63
N GLY A 179 -7.81 -15.73 -8.51
CA GLY A 179 -8.31 -15.12 -9.72
C GLY A 179 -8.69 -13.64 -9.58
N ASP A 180 -8.74 -13.08 -8.35
CA ASP A 180 -8.96 -11.64 -8.17
C ASP A 180 -7.75 -10.84 -8.65
N ARG A 181 -7.99 -9.68 -9.27
CA ARG A 181 -6.95 -8.82 -9.80
C ARG A 181 -6.56 -7.72 -8.84
N ILE A 182 -5.27 -7.43 -8.81
CA ILE A 182 -4.62 -6.38 -8.03
C ILE A 182 -3.80 -5.52 -9.00
N TYR A 183 -3.88 -4.21 -8.85
CA TYR A 183 -3.23 -3.24 -9.72
C TYR A 183 -2.25 -2.38 -8.91
N ILE A 184 -1.06 -2.17 -9.46
CA ILE A 184 -0.07 -1.24 -8.91
C ILE A 184 0.27 -0.22 -9.99
N GLN A 185 -0.14 1.03 -9.78
CA GLN A 185 0.32 2.16 -10.56
C GLN A 185 1.59 2.70 -9.91
N ASN A 186 2.74 2.49 -10.53
CA ASN A 186 3.99 3.10 -10.10
C ASN A 186 4.32 4.35 -10.96
N PHE A 187 5.51 4.88 -10.83
CA PHE A 187 5.95 6.06 -11.58
C PHE A 187 6.24 5.80 -13.05
N ARG A 188 6.13 4.58 -13.55
CA ARG A 188 6.41 4.19 -14.93
C ARG A 188 5.21 3.56 -15.64
N GLU A 189 4.52 2.65 -14.97
CA GLU A 189 3.45 1.85 -15.58
C GLU A 189 2.43 1.35 -14.56
N GLU A 190 1.29 0.86 -15.05
CA GLU A 190 0.35 0.06 -14.24
C GLU A 190 0.67 -1.42 -14.41
N LEU A 191 0.99 -2.07 -13.29
CA LEU A 191 1.25 -3.49 -13.19
C LEU A 191 -0.02 -4.23 -12.74
N VAL A 192 -0.35 -5.33 -13.42
CA VAL A 192 -1.53 -6.14 -13.10
C VAL A 192 -1.10 -7.50 -12.56
N TYR A 193 -1.66 -7.90 -11.44
CA TYR A 193 -1.39 -9.17 -10.79
C TYR A 193 -2.68 -9.92 -10.51
N GLU A 194 -2.64 -11.25 -10.56
CA GLU A 194 -3.76 -12.13 -10.27
C GLU A 194 -3.44 -13.01 -9.05
N VAL A 195 -4.36 -13.06 -8.09
CA VAL A 195 -4.20 -13.84 -6.86
C VAL A 195 -4.15 -15.33 -7.17
N TYR A 196 -3.08 -16.00 -6.75
CA TYR A 196 -2.92 -17.45 -6.93
C TYR A 196 -2.84 -18.22 -5.60
N GLU A 197 -2.44 -17.57 -4.52
CA GLU A 197 -2.28 -18.22 -3.21
C GLU A 197 -2.72 -17.32 -2.05
N ILE A 198 -3.35 -17.93 -1.04
CA ILE A 198 -3.76 -17.26 0.20
C ILE A 198 -3.37 -18.16 1.37
N LYS A 199 -2.68 -17.60 2.37
CA LYS A 199 -2.21 -18.31 3.56
C LYS A 199 -2.43 -17.50 4.83
N ILE A 200 -2.48 -18.21 5.95
CA ILE A 200 -2.35 -17.62 7.30
C ILE A 200 -1.07 -18.19 7.90
N ILE A 201 -0.15 -17.31 8.29
CA ILE A 201 1.17 -17.67 8.79
C ILE A 201 1.42 -17.06 10.17
N LEU A 202 2.41 -17.57 10.89
CA LEU A 202 2.93 -16.92 12.09
C LEU A 202 3.82 -15.72 11.72
N PRO A 203 3.95 -14.71 12.59
CA PRO A 203 4.85 -13.57 12.33
C PRO A 203 6.32 -13.97 12.12
N THR A 204 6.72 -15.13 12.61
CA THR A 204 8.07 -15.68 12.48
C THR A 204 8.31 -16.47 11.19
N GLU A 205 7.24 -16.78 10.45
CA GLU A 205 7.32 -17.56 9.20
C GLU A 205 7.60 -16.66 7.98
N VAL A 206 8.64 -15.81 8.09
CA VAL A 206 9.03 -14.86 7.03
C VAL A 206 9.48 -15.55 5.74
N GLY A 207 9.85 -16.82 5.78
CA GLY A 207 10.15 -17.62 4.59
C GLY A 207 9.04 -17.66 3.55
N GLU A 208 7.78 -17.48 3.97
CA GLU A 208 6.64 -17.36 3.06
C GLU A 208 6.59 -16.04 2.27
N LEU A 209 7.46 -15.09 2.62
CA LEU A 209 7.55 -13.77 1.96
C LEU A 209 8.74 -13.66 1.01
N LEU A 210 9.53 -14.73 0.87
CA LEU A 210 10.72 -14.73 0.01
C LEU A 210 10.35 -14.68 -1.48
N ILE A 211 11.32 -14.29 -2.29
CA ILE A 211 11.26 -14.34 -3.75
C ILE A 211 11.12 -15.80 -4.20
N GLU A 212 10.27 -16.04 -5.17
CA GLU A 212 10.12 -17.34 -5.84
C GLU A 212 10.78 -17.28 -7.22
N ASP A 213 11.67 -18.26 -7.51
CA ASP A 213 12.45 -18.30 -8.75
C ASP A 213 11.54 -18.26 -10.00
N GLY A 214 11.91 -17.46 -10.97
CA GLY A 214 11.24 -17.33 -12.25
C GLY A 214 9.90 -16.59 -12.20
N LYS A 215 9.50 -16.01 -11.05
CA LYS A 215 8.22 -15.34 -10.91
C LYS A 215 8.35 -13.84 -10.68
N ASP A 216 7.34 -13.12 -11.13
CA ASP A 216 7.06 -11.72 -10.77
C ASP A 216 5.83 -11.71 -9.86
N ILE A 217 6.04 -11.46 -8.56
CA ILE A 217 5.02 -11.62 -7.52
C ILE A 217 4.88 -10.33 -6.72
N ILE A 218 3.65 -10.09 -6.27
CA ILE A 218 3.39 -9.23 -5.12
C ILE A 218 2.76 -10.04 -3.99
N THR A 219 3.07 -9.66 -2.77
CA THR A 219 2.49 -10.25 -1.57
C THR A 219 1.81 -9.16 -0.74
N LEU A 220 0.50 -9.27 -0.55
CA LEU A 220 -0.23 -8.43 0.39
C LEU A 220 -0.18 -9.07 1.77
N LEU A 221 0.12 -8.25 2.79
CA LEU A 221 0.30 -8.71 4.15
C LEU A 221 -0.49 -7.86 5.15
N SER A 222 -1.23 -8.52 6.04
CA SER A 222 -1.97 -7.85 7.11
C SER A 222 -2.06 -8.70 8.37
N CYS A 223 -2.38 -8.07 9.49
CA CYS A 223 -2.57 -8.77 10.76
C CYS A 223 -3.83 -9.66 10.74
N HIS A 224 -3.75 -10.83 11.38
CA HIS A 224 -4.83 -11.80 11.50
C HIS A 224 -4.83 -12.48 12.88
N PRO A 225 -5.99 -12.86 13.47
CA PRO A 225 -7.32 -12.34 13.15
C PRO A 225 -7.45 -10.83 13.46
N TYR A 226 -8.50 -10.20 12.91
CA TYR A 226 -8.78 -8.79 13.18
C TYR A 226 -8.80 -8.48 14.67
N ARG A 227 -8.06 -7.48 15.13
CA ARG A 227 -7.87 -7.04 16.53
C ARG A 227 -7.04 -7.98 17.44
N ILE A 228 -6.82 -9.25 17.06
CA ILE A 228 -6.01 -10.19 17.85
C ILE A 228 -4.54 -10.14 17.39
N ASN A 229 -4.30 -10.08 16.09
CA ASN A 229 -2.99 -9.88 15.45
C ASN A 229 -1.95 -10.99 15.74
N SER A 230 -2.37 -12.19 16.14
CA SER A 230 -1.48 -13.30 16.45
C SER A 230 -0.81 -13.93 15.24
N HIS A 231 -1.40 -13.75 14.06
CA HIS A 231 -0.95 -14.29 12.78
C HIS A 231 -0.84 -13.18 11.73
N ARG A 232 -0.42 -13.56 10.53
CA ARG A 232 -0.42 -12.72 9.32
C ARG A 232 -1.31 -13.36 8.27
N TYR A 233 -2.16 -12.55 7.63
CA TYR A 233 -2.91 -12.93 6.43
C TYR A 233 -2.10 -12.54 5.22
N VAL A 234 -1.76 -13.51 4.40
CA VAL A 234 -0.89 -13.39 3.22
C VAL A 234 -1.69 -13.69 1.97
N VAL A 235 -1.64 -12.79 1.00
CA VAL A 235 -2.23 -12.99 -0.33
C VAL A 235 -1.12 -12.79 -1.35
N LYS A 236 -0.77 -13.86 -2.08
CA LYS A 236 0.22 -13.80 -3.17
C LYS A 236 -0.49 -13.68 -4.52
N ALA A 237 -0.03 -12.76 -5.32
CA ALA A 237 -0.52 -12.55 -6.68
C ALA A 237 0.65 -12.49 -7.66
N GLN A 238 0.49 -13.14 -8.82
CA GLN A 238 1.50 -13.21 -9.86
C GLN A 238 1.16 -12.26 -11.00
N ARG A 239 2.20 -11.69 -11.62
CA ARG A 239 2.09 -10.80 -12.77
C ARG A 239 1.28 -11.43 -13.90
N VAL A 240 0.33 -10.69 -14.45
CA VAL A 240 -0.40 -11.00 -15.67
C VAL A 240 0.12 -10.07 -16.76
N VAL A 241 0.64 -10.64 -17.85
CA VAL A 241 1.01 -9.90 -19.06
C VAL A 241 -0.19 -9.99 -19.99
N GLU A 242 -0.86 -8.86 -20.23
CA GLU A 242 -1.98 -8.76 -21.18
C GLU A 242 -1.48 -8.57 -22.61
#